data_d99d87c72e0c001381385d62ca238014
#
_entry.id   d99d87c72e0c001381385d62ca238014
#
_cell.length_a   1.000
_cell.length_b   1.000
_cell.length_c   1.000
_cell.angle_alpha   90.00
_cell.angle_beta   90.00
_cell.angle_gamma   90.00
#
_symmetry.space_group_name_H-M   'P 1'
#
loop_
_entity.id
_entity.type
_entity.pdbx_description
1 polymer ?
#
loop_
_entity_poly.entity_id
_entity_poly.type
_entity_poly.pdbx_seq_one_letter_code
_entity_poly.pdbx_strand_id
1 'polypeptide(L)'
;MARIVVAMSGGVDSSVAAALLKEQGHEVIGIMLRLWSEPGVIEDDGIERVVQNKCCSLEAVDDARRVARLLDIPFYLVNVEQEFKDNVVDFFYQEYVAGRTPNPCLVCNRHIRFTLLLNRALALDADYLATGHYVRVDDHPITGKRRLRRAVDREKDQSYVLHVLNQQQLAHACFPLGQYTKSEVRAMAAEWGMTVATKAESQEICFVAQNDYRGFINRYGAALAEGNSSSGPTAEAGGVITLPKPGPIYNQDGKVLGRHRGLAYYTIGQRKGLDLTSPEPLHVLKIDAQQNALVVGPALALEQASFTVGKMHYVSGEIPTEPFEAAVRVRYKAIEQPALVTPLEGKRAQVTLLHPQRAITPGQGAVFYGGDNGDEVLCGGLIE
;
A
#
# COMPACT_ATOMS: atom_id res chain seq x y z
N MET A 1 -14.28 -29.34 -2.16
CA MET A 1 -12.81 -29.35 -2.00
C MET A 1 -12.25 -28.53 -3.13
N ALA A 2 -11.50 -27.47 -2.84
CA ALA A 2 -10.87 -26.58 -3.82
C ALA A 2 -9.35 -26.63 -3.63
N ARG A 3 -8.58 -26.36 -4.69
CA ARG A 3 -7.14 -26.15 -4.62
C ARG A 3 -6.86 -24.66 -4.39
N ILE A 4 -6.16 -24.31 -3.29
CA ILE A 4 -5.94 -22.92 -2.88
C ILE A 4 -4.47 -22.65 -2.66
N VAL A 5 -3.95 -21.67 -3.37
CA VAL A 5 -2.61 -21.12 -3.10
C VAL A 5 -2.73 -20.06 -2.02
N VAL A 6 -1.94 -20.18 -0.94
CA VAL A 6 -1.87 -19.19 0.14
C VAL A 6 -0.58 -18.38 0.02
N ALA A 7 -0.70 -17.05 -0.09
CA ALA A 7 0.44 -16.15 -0.07
C ALA A 7 0.98 -16.04 1.37
N MET A 8 2.03 -16.80 1.68
CA MET A 8 2.68 -16.83 2.98
C MET A 8 3.72 -15.72 3.11
N SER A 9 3.82 -15.10 4.28
CA SER A 9 4.80 -14.03 4.58
C SER A 9 5.67 -14.31 5.82
N GLY A 10 5.51 -15.51 6.42
CA GLY A 10 6.15 -15.82 7.71
C GLY A 10 5.56 -15.04 8.88
N GLY A 11 4.40 -14.41 8.72
CA GLY A 11 3.64 -13.75 9.77
C GLY A 11 2.42 -14.58 10.22
N VAL A 12 1.88 -14.24 11.39
CA VAL A 12 0.75 -14.94 12.00
C VAL A 12 -0.47 -15.01 11.08
N ASP A 13 -0.81 -13.91 10.40
CA ASP A 13 -2.03 -13.83 9.59
C ASP A 13 -2.04 -14.80 8.43
N SER A 14 -0.99 -14.83 7.63
CA SER A 14 -0.89 -15.77 6.50
C SER A 14 -0.81 -17.24 6.95
N SER A 15 -0.24 -17.48 8.12
CA SER A 15 -0.14 -18.82 8.72
C SER A 15 -1.51 -19.33 9.16
N VAL A 16 -2.28 -18.49 9.87
CA VAL A 16 -3.66 -18.85 10.30
C VAL A 16 -4.59 -18.98 9.09
N ALA A 17 -4.44 -18.11 8.06
CA ALA A 17 -5.20 -18.27 6.82
C ALA A 17 -4.97 -19.63 6.16
N ALA A 18 -3.72 -20.12 6.12
CA ALA A 18 -3.39 -21.44 5.59
C ALA A 18 -4.00 -22.58 6.44
N ALA A 19 -3.93 -22.47 7.77
CA ALA A 19 -4.48 -23.46 8.68
C ALA A 19 -6.00 -23.58 8.57
N LEU A 20 -6.72 -22.46 8.58
CA LEU A 20 -8.18 -22.42 8.43
C LEU A 20 -8.64 -23.13 7.14
N LEU A 21 -7.95 -22.86 6.03
CA LEU A 21 -8.29 -23.48 4.75
C LEU A 21 -7.99 -24.99 4.75
N LYS A 22 -6.91 -25.40 5.40
CA LYS A 22 -6.58 -26.84 5.56
C LYS A 22 -7.59 -27.55 6.43
N GLU A 23 -8.02 -26.96 7.56
CA GLU A 23 -9.09 -27.53 8.42
C GLU A 23 -10.45 -27.64 7.71
N GLN A 24 -10.74 -26.71 6.80
CA GLN A 24 -11.92 -26.75 5.93
C GLN A 24 -11.86 -27.84 4.86
N GLY A 25 -10.77 -28.61 4.80
CA GLY A 25 -10.61 -29.73 3.88
C GLY A 25 -10.19 -29.34 2.46
N HIS A 26 -9.64 -28.14 2.28
CA HIS A 26 -9.09 -27.70 0.98
C HIS A 26 -7.68 -28.28 0.73
N GLU A 27 -7.30 -28.42 -0.54
CA GLU A 27 -5.92 -28.67 -0.96
C GLU A 27 -5.16 -27.34 -0.92
N VAL A 28 -4.25 -27.19 0.06
CA VAL A 28 -3.54 -25.92 0.30
C VAL A 28 -2.09 -26.02 -0.15
N ILE A 29 -1.62 -25.00 -0.87
CA ILE A 29 -0.23 -24.83 -1.30
C ILE A 29 0.27 -23.49 -0.78
N GLY A 30 1.35 -23.47 0.01
CA GLY A 30 1.99 -22.24 0.47
C GLY A 30 2.95 -21.69 -0.58
N ILE A 31 2.81 -20.42 -0.95
CA ILE A 31 3.79 -19.70 -1.77
C ILE A 31 4.25 -18.44 -1.05
N MET A 32 5.56 -18.29 -0.92
CA MET A 32 6.18 -17.06 -0.44
C MET A 32 6.93 -16.38 -1.58
N LEU A 33 6.76 -15.07 -1.71
CA LEU A 33 7.46 -14.27 -2.71
C LEU A 33 8.78 -13.76 -2.14
N ARG A 34 9.87 -14.03 -2.83
CA ARG A 34 11.15 -13.36 -2.61
C ARG A 34 11.11 -12.02 -3.33
N LEU A 35 11.00 -10.95 -2.55
CA LEU A 35 10.90 -9.58 -3.02
C LEU A 35 12.30 -8.94 -3.09
N TRP A 36 12.40 -7.84 -3.82
CA TRP A 36 13.62 -7.05 -3.91
C TRP A 36 14.06 -6.54 -2.53
N SER A 37 15.35 -6.56 -2.29
CA SER A 37 16.01 -6.10 -1.07
C SER A 37 16.98 -4.98 -1.41
N GLU A 38 17.07 -3.96 -0.55
CA GLU A 38 17.94 -2.81 -0.74
C GLU A 38 19.41 -3.23 -0.60
N PRO A 39 20.26 -3.07 -1.65
CA PRO A 39 21.68 -3.32 -1.55
C PRO A 39 22.40 -2.16 -0.84
N GLY A 40 23.55 -2.43 -0.25
CA GLY A 40 24.48 -1.41 0.19
C GLY A 40 24.09 -0.60 1.42
N VAL A 41 23.27 -1.14 2.32
CA VAL A 41 22.96 -0.47 3.59
C VAL A 41 24.07 -0.77 4.61
N ILE A 42 24.71 0.29 5.10
CA ILE A 42 25.70 0.19 6.19
C ILE A 42 24.94 0.19 7.52
N GLU A 43 25.10 -0.88 8.30
CA GLU A 43 24.54 -0.95 9.66
C GLU A 43 25.44 -0.23 10.68
N ASP A 44 24.95 -0.06 11.92
CA ASP A 44 25.65 0.64 13.00
C ASP A 44 27.06 0.08 13.33
N ASP A 45 27.35 -1.16 12.91
CA ASP A 45 28.66 -1.79 13.02
C ASP A 45 29.63 -1.43 11.87
N GLY A 46 29.20 -0.58 10.93
CA GLY A 46 30.01 -0.15 9.80
C GLY A 46 30.15 -1.16 8.67
N ILE A 47 29.44 -2.29 8.74
CA ILE A 47 29.49 -3.35 7.73
C ILE A 47 28.38 -3.13 6.73
N GLU A 48 28.73 -3.07 5.45
CA GLU A 48 27.76 -3.02 4.35
C GLU A 48 27.06 -4.37 4.23
N ARG A 49 25.75 -4.36 4.38
CA ARG A 49 24.89 -5.55 4.24
C ARG A 49 23.75 -5.30 3.28
N VAL A 50 23.33 -6.35 2.60
CA VAL A 50 22.03 -6.35 1.93
C VAL A 50 20.95 -6.44 3.00
N VAL A 51 20.26 -5.32 3.26
CA VAL A 51 19.13 -5.34 4.19
C VAL A 51 17.97 -6.07 3.53
N GLN A 52 17.71 -7.27 4.04
CA GLN A 52 16.63 -8.10 3.52
C GLN A 52 15.28 -7.41 3.75
N ASN A 53 14.43 -7.49 2.73
CA ASN A 53 13.04 -7.08 2.85
C ASN A 53 12.38 -7.82 4.02
N LYS A 54 11.72 -7.09 4.93
CA LYS A 54 11.10 -7.65 6.14
C LYS A 54 10.11 -8.78 5.87
N CYS A 55 9.46 -8.76 4.69
CA CYS A 55 8.51 -9.80 4.29
C CYS A 55 9.16 -11.08 3.77
N CYS A 56 10.47 -11.09 3.45
CA CYS A 56 11.19 -12.25 2.92
C CYS A 56 12.59 -12.42 3.52
N SER A 57 12.80 -11.95 4.76
CA SER A 57 14.01 -12.24 5.52
C SER A 57 14.19 -13.75 5.71
N LEU A 58 15.42 -14.21 5.95
CA LEU A 58 15.69 -15.62 6.22
C LEU A 58 14.82 -16.17 7.35
N GLU A 59 14.64 -15.39 8.42
CA GLU A 59 13.75 -15.73 9.53
C GLU A 59 12.29 -15.90 9.08
N ALA A 60 11.76 -14.97 8.26
CA ALA A 60 10.42 -15.05 7.75
C ALA A 60 10.20 -16.27 6.83
N VAL A 61 11.21 -16.62 6.02
CA VAL A 61 11.20 -17.84 5.19
C VAL A 61 11.18 -19.10 6.05
N ASP A 62 12.01 -19.15 7.10
CA ASP A 62 12.06 -20.29 8.01
C ASP A 62 10.78 -20.44 8.83
N ASP A 63 10.16 -19.34 9.27
CA ASP A 63 8.86 -19.34 9.92
C ASP A 63 7.78 -19.90 9.00
N ALA A 64 7.72 -19.43 7.75
CA ALA A 64 6.76 -19.93 6.76
C ALA A 64 6.96 -21.44 6.49
N ARG A 65 8.22 -21.91 6.39
CA ARG A 65 8.53 -23.33 6.21
C ARG A 65 8.12 -24.16 7.42
N ARG A 66 8.33 -23.65 8.65
CA ARG A 66 7.91 -24.36 9.88
C ARG A 66 6.39 -24.52 9.92
N VAL A 67 5.66 -23.45 9.62
CA VAL A 67 4.19 -23.51 9.55
C VAL A 67 3.73 -24.47 8.45
N ALA A 68 4.33 -24.41 7.26
CA ALA A 68 3.97 -25.32 6.17
C ALA A 68 4.20 -26.81 6.54
N ARG A 69 5.29 -27.13 7.25
CA ARG A 69 5.54 -28.48 7.78
C ARG A 69 4.53 -28.87 8.85
N LEU A 70 4.19 -27.94 9.76
CA LEU A 70 3.19 -28.20 10.81
C LEU A 70 1.84 -28.54 10.21
N LEU A 71 1.45 -27.86 9.12
CA LEU A 71 0.19 -28.06 8.42
C LEU A 71 0.22 -29.21 7.39
N ASP A 72 1.39 -29.82 7.17
CA ASP A 72 1.61 -30.81 6.12
C ASP A 72 1.12 -30.30 4.74
N ILE A 73 1.64 -29.14 4.31
CA ILE A 73 1.34 -28.53 3.02
C ILE A 73 2.62 -28.28 2.21
N PRO A 74 2.57 -28.39 0.87
CA PRO A 74 3.68 -27.99 0.01
C PRO A 74 3.99 -26.49 0.19
N PHE A 75 5.29 -26.13 0.15
CA PHE A 75 5.74 -24.75 0.27
C PHE A 75 6.78 -24.42 -0.78
N TYR A 76 6.58 -23.30 -1.48
CA TYR A 76 7.48 -22.80 -2.53
C TYR A 76 7.90 -21.36 -2.27
N LEU A 77 9.19 -21.08 -2.47
CA LEU A 77 9.73 -19.72 -2.50
C LEU A 77 9.93 -19.31 -3.96
N VAL A 78 9.25 -18.25 -4.38
CA VAL A 78 9.21 -17.79 -5.77
C VAL A 78 9.92 -16.45 -5.87
N ASN A 79 10.95 -16.37 -6.72
CA ASN A 79 11.67 -15.11 -6.95
C ASN A 79 10.84 -14.19 -7.86
N VAL A 80 10.61 -12.96 -7.39
CA VAL A 80 9.94 -11.87 -8.10
C VAL A 80 10.63 -10.52 -7.81
N GLU A 81 11.94 -10.58 -7.53
CA GLU A 81 12.74 -9.40 -7.17
C GLU A 81 12.68 -8.33 -8.25
N GLN A 82 12.79 -8.74 -9.53
CA GLN A 82 12.77 -7.81 -10.64
C GLN A 82 11.39 -7.18 -10.84
N GLU A 83 10.35 -7.99 -10.89
CA GLU A 83 8.97 -7.49 -11.06
C GLU A 83 8.54 -6.58 -9.90
N PHE A 84 9.00 -6.88 -8.67
CA PHE A 84 8.74 -6.03 -7.52
C PHE A 84 9.50 -4.71 -7.60
N LYS A 85 10.78 -4.76 -8.02
CA LYS A 85 11.57 -3.55 -8.25
C LYS A 85 10.91 -2.63 -9.27
N ASP A 86 10.61 -3.14 -10.45
CA ASP A 86 10.09 -2.35 -11.56
C ASP A 86 8.72 -1.73 -11.26
N ASN A 87 7.82 -2.49 -10.63
CA ASN A 87 6.47 -2.02 -10.38
C ASN A 87 6.32 -1.24 -9.06
N VAL A 88 7.06 -1.59 -8.00
CA VAL A 88 6.81 -1.05 -6.66
C VAL A 88 7.91 -0.11 -6.21
N VAL A 89 9.18 -0.53 -6.34
CA VAL A 89 10.32 0.26 -5.83
C VAL A 89 10.57 1.47 -6.72
N ASP A 90 10.63 1.28 -8.03
CA ASP A 90 10.84 2.35 -9.00
C ASP A 90 9.68 3.36 -8.96
N PHE A 91 8.42 2.87 -8.90
CA PHE A 91 7.25 3.71 -8.70
C PHE A 91 7.35 4.56 -7.43
N PHE A 92 7.73 3.94 -6.30
CA PHE A 92 7.88 4.63 -5.03
C PHE A 92 8.90 5.76 -5.09
N TYR A 93 10.06 5.50 -5.68
CA TYR A 93 11.10 6.49 -5.90
C TYR A 93 10.64 7.64 -6.80
N GLN A 94 10.06 7.32 -7.95
CA GLN A 94 9.59 8.31 -8.93
C GLN A 94 8.52 9.24 -8.37
N GLU A 95 7.56 8.72 -7.62
CA GLU A 95 6.51 9.51 -6.99
C GLU A 95 7.10 10.52 -5.98
N TYR A 96 8.04 10.08 -5.13
CA TYR A 96 8.69 10.99 -4.20
C TYR A 96 9.54 12.07 -4.89
N VAL A 97 10.28 11.72 -5.93
CA VAL A 97 11.04 12.68 -6.72
C VAL A 97 10.12 13.69 -7.42
N ALA A 98 8.93 13.27 -7.82
CA ALA A 98 7.90 14.12 -8.37
C ALA A 98 7.14 14.95 -7.32
N GLY A 99 7.53 14.90 -6.03
CA GLY A 99 6.88 15.65 -4.95
C GLY A 99 5.54 15.08 -4.50
N ARG A 100 5.19 13.84 -4.88
CA ARG A 100 3.99 13.14 -4.44
C ARG A 100 4.32 12.12 -3.36
N THR A 101 3.33 11.75 -2.56
CA THR A 101 3.51 10.77 -1.48
C THR A 101 2.82 9.47 -1.85
N PRO A 102 3.57 8.44 -2.34
CA PRO A 102 2.99 7.19 -2.81
C PRO A 102 2.52 6.28 -1.67
N ASN A 103 1.59 5.37 -2.02
CA ASN A 103 1.29 4.20 -1.21
C ASN A 103 1.73 2.92 -1.96
N PRO A 104 2.91 2.36 -1.67
CA PRO A 104 3.43 1.21 -2.39
C PRO A 104 2.59 -0.06 -2.19
N CYS A 105 1.81 -0.17 -1.11
CA CYS A 105 0.94 -1.33 -0.87
C CYS A 105 -0.19 -1.44 -1.91
N LEU A 106 -0.71 -0.32 -2.42
CA LEU A 106 -1.70 -0.32 -3.51
C LEU A 106 -1.13 -0.96 -4.77
N VAL A 107 0.08 -0.56 -5.12
CA VAL A 107 0.78 -1.05 -6.32
C VAL A 107 1.18 -2.51 -6.17
N CYS A 108 1.72 -2.89 -4.99
CA CYS A 108 2.08 -4.27 -4.67
C CYS A 108 0.85 -5.20 -4.76
N ASN A 109 -0.29 -4.82 -4.17
CA ASN A 109 -1.49 -5.63 -4.26
C ASN A 109 -1.99 -5.76 -5.71
N ARG A 110 -2.00 -4.66 -6.47
CA ARG A 110 -2.45 -4.67 -7.88
C ARG A 110 -1.55 -5.55 -8.76
N HIS A 111 -0.24 -5.31 -8.76
CA HIS A 111 0.67 -5.88 -9.76
C HIS A 111 1.34 -7.18 -9.30
N ILE A 112 1.72 -7.27 -8.04
CA ILE A 112 2.51 -8.40 -7.54
C ILE A 112 1.60 -9.51 -7.00
N ARG A 113 0.69 -9.20 -6.05
CA ARG A 113 -0.13 -10.23 -5.41
C ARG A 113 -1.29 -10.68 -6.28
N PHE A 114 -2.12 -9.75 -6.73
CA PHE A 114 -3.37 -10.10 -7.43
C PHE A 114 -3.30 -10.00 -8.95
N THR A 115 -2.11 -9.80 -9.51
CA THR A 115 -1.86 -10.04 -10.93
C THR A 115 -0.83 -11.15 -11.08
N LEU A 116 0.43 -10.93 -10.70
CA LEU A 116 1.50 -11.88 -10.94
C LEU A 116 1.32 -13.19 -10.15
N LEU A 117 1.14 -13.12 -8.82
CA LEU A 117 0.98 -14.34 -8.00
C LEU A 117 -0.36 -15.05 -8.28
N LEU A 118 -1.45 -14.30 -8.48
CA LEU A 118 -2.73 -14.91 -8.87
C LEU A 118 -2.62 -15.67 -10.19
N ASN A 119 -2.01 -15.08 -11.22
CA ASN A 119 -1.81 -15.77 -12.51
C ASN A 119 -0.95 -17.02 -12.34
N ARG A 120 0.07 -16.99 -11.49
CA ARG A 120 0.88 -18.19 -11.18
C ARG A 120 0.07 -19.25 -10.43
N ALA A 121 -0.80 -18.85 -9.50
CA ALA A 121 -1.68 -19.76 -8.81
C ALA A 121 -2.66 -20.46 -9.78
N LEU A 122 -3.29 -19.69 -10.66
CA LEU A 122 -4.19 -20.23 -11.69
C LEU A 122 -3.45 -21.17 -12.66
N ALA A 123 -2.19 -20.90 -12.99
CA ALA A 123 -1.35 -21.77 -13.81
C ALA A 123 -0.93 -23.08 -13.11
N LEU A 124 -1.13 -23.18 -11.79
CA LEU A 124 -1.00 -24.40 -10.99
C LEU A 124 -2.36 -25.10 -10.75
N ASP A 125 -3.35 -24.75 -11.57
CA ASP A 125 -4.74 -25.24 -11.47
C ASP A 125 -5.38 -24.96 -10.08
N ALA A 126 -4.96 -23.87 -9.42
CA ALA A 126 -5.61 -23.45 -8.19
C ALA A 126 -6.91 -22.68 -8.50
N ASP A 127 -7.95 -22.95 -7.73
CA ASP A 127 -9.22 -22.24 -7.83
C ASP A 127 -9.13 -20.82 -7.26
N TYR A 128 -8.32 -20.66 -6.19
CA TYR A 128 -8.21 -19.39 -5.46
C TYR A 128 -6.77 -19.07 -5.03
N LEU A 129 -6.49 -17.77 -4.96
CA LEU A 129 -5.37 -17.21 -4.22
C LEU A 129 -5.88 -16.66 -2.88
N ALA A 130 -5.41 -17.23 -1.78
CA ALA A 130 -5.72 -16.75 -0.43
C ALA A 130 -4.59 -15.90 0.14
N THR A 131 -4.96 -14.92 0.97
CA THR A 131 -4.00 -14.09 1.70
C THR A 131 -4.49 -13.85 3.13
N GLY A 132 -3.56 -13.46 4.02
CA GLY A 132 -3.88 -13.04 5.39
C GLY A 132 -4.45 -11.63 5.52
N HIS A 133 -5.03 -11.04 4.48
CA HIS A 133 -5.66 -9.73 4.59
C HIS A 133 -6.99 -9.79 5.34
N TYR A 134 -7.23 -8.77 6.16
CA TYR A 134 -8.49 -8.56 6.88
C TYR A 134 -9.46 -7.79 5.99
N VAL A 135 -10.21 -8.50 5.16
CA VAL A 135 -11.33 -8.01 4.34
C VAL A 135 -12.32 -9.14 4.10
N ARG A 136 -13.52 -8.82 3.66
CA ARG A 136 -14.53 -9.78 3.25
C ARG A 136 -14.85 -9.62 1.77
N VAL A 137 -15.15 -10.73 1.12
CA VAL A 137 -15.69 -10.77 -0.25
C VAL A 137 -16.95 -11.61 -0.24
N ASP A 138 -18.01 -11.08 -0.81
CA ASP A 138 -19.29 -11.78 -1.02
C ASP A 138 -19.90 -11.41 -2.37
N ASP A 139 -21.02 -12.03 -2.72
CA ASP A 139 -21.77 -11.69 -3.91
C ASP A 139 -22.84 -10.64 -3.59
N HIS A 140 -22.95 -9.63 -4.44
CA HIS A 140 -24.04 -8.66 -4.34
C HIS A 140 -25.38 -9.36 -4.61
N PRO A 141 -26.37 -9.27 -3.70
CA PRO A 141 -27.58 -10.11 -3.75
C PRO A 141 -28.44 -9.89 -5.01
N ILE A 142 -28.34 -8.72 -5.63
CA ILE A 142 -29.14 -8.38 -6.81
C ILE A 142 -28.35 -8.58 -8.11
N THR A 143 -27.08 -8.12 -8.15
CA THR A 143 -26.30 -8.11 -9.40
C THR A 143 -25.43 -9.35 -9.58
N GLY A 144 -25.22 -10.14 -8.53
CA GLY A 144 -24.29 -11.28 -8.51
C GLY A 144 -22.81 -10.90 -8.63
N LYS A 145 -22.47 -9.58 -8.67
CA LYS A 145 -21.09 -9.13 -8.74
C LYS A 145 -20.38 -9.33 -7.40
N ARG A 146 -19.08 -9.58 -7.44
CA ARG A 146 -18.25 -9.64 -6.23
C ARG A 146 -18.16 -8.29 -5.58
N ARG A 147 -18.46 -8.22 -4.28
CA ARG A 147 -18.24 -7.04 -3.44
C ARG A 147 -16.99 -7.22 -2.59
N LEU A 148 -16.20 -6.16 -2.48
CA LEU A 148 -15.15 -6.06 -1.48
C LEU A 148 -15.72 -5.31 -0.26
N ARG A 149 -15.66 -5.93 0.91
CA ARG A 149 -16.21 -5.37 2.15
C ARG A 149 -15.15 -5.30 3.24
N ARG A 150 -15.33 -4.35 4.13
CA ARG A 150 -14.47 -4.22 5.31
C ARG A 150 -14.48 -5.48 6.16
N ALA A 151 -13.36 -5.71 6.87
CA ALA A 151 -13.30 -6.74 7.89
C ALA A 151 -14.26 -6.48 9.05
N VAL A 152 -14.55 -7.54 9.82
CA VAL A 152 -15.23 -7.43 11.11
C VAL A 152 -14.37 -6.63 12.09
N ASP A 153 -13.07 -6.91 12.14
CA ASP A 153 -12.09 -6.10 12.90
C ASP A 153 -11.80 -4.78 12.15
N ARG A 154 -12.46 -3.71 12.58
CA ARG A 154 -12.33 -2.37 11.96
C ARG A 154 -10.96 -1.74 12.15
N GLU A 155 -10.23 -2.12 13.21
CA GLU A 155 -8.88 -1.61 13.47
C GLU A 155 -7.84 -2.26 12.55
N LYS A 156 -8.12 -3.48 12.10
CA LYS A 156 -7.27 -4.25 11.20
C LYS A 156 -7.76 -4.25 9.74
N ASP A 157 -8.87 -3.57 9.46
CA ASP A 157 -9.44 -3.51 8.11
C ASP A 157 -8.41 -3.04 7.07
N GLN A 158 -8.22 -3.87 6.04
CA GLN A 158 -7.27 -3.63 4.95
C GLN A 158 -7.96 -3.42 3.59
N SER A 159 -9.26 -3.16 3.59
CA SER A 159 -10.03 -2.88 2.38
C SER A 159 -9.48 -1.69 1.60
N TYR A 160 -8.92 -0.70 2.30
CA TYR A 160 -8.25 0.45 1.72
C TYR A 160 -7.17 0.09 0.70
N VAL A 161 -6.32 -0.91 0.99
CA VAL A 161 -5.23 -1.29 0.09
C VAL A 161 -5.63 -2.33 -0.96
N LEU A 162 -6.88 -2.82 -0.92
CA LEU A 162 -7.43 -3.82 -1.82
C LEU A 162 -8.51 -3.28 -2.78
N HIS A 163 -8.89 -2.00 -2.68
CA HIS A 163 -9.85 -1.37 -3.60
C HIS A 163 -9.42 -1.45 -5.08
N VAL A 164 -8.17 -1.77 -5.31
CA VAL A 164 -7.55 -1.89 -6.64
C VAL A 164 -7.93 -3.19 -7.38
N LEU A 165 -8.61 -4.13 -6.72
CA LEU A 165 -8.97 -5.42 -7.28
C LEU A 165 -10.21 -5.32 -8.18
N ASN A 166 -10.13 -5.93 -9.35
CA ASN A 166 -11.25 -6.01 -10.29
C ASN A 166 -12.10 -7.27 -10.05
N GLN A 167 -13.22 -7.40 -10.76
CA GLN A 167 -14.17 -8.50 -10.64
C GLN A 167 -13.54 -9.88 -10.88
N GLN A 168 -12.65 -10.00 -11.87
CA GLN A 168 -11.95 -11.25 -12.16
C GLN A 168 -11.01 -11.63 -11.01
N GLN A 169 -10.26 -10.67 -10.48
CA GLN A 169 -9.36 -10.91 -9.34
C GLN A 169 -10.15 -11.26 -8.07
N LEU A 170 -11.27 -10.57 -7.81
CA LEU A 170 -12.13 -10.85 -6.66
C LEU A 170 -12.82 -12.22 -6.76
N ALA A 171 -13.12 -12.70 -7.98
CA ALA A 171 -13.70 -14.04 -8.19
C ALA A 171 -12.75 -15.16 -7.75
N HIS A 172 -11.43 -14.93 -7.82
CA HIS A 172 -10.40 -15.90 -7.44
C HIS A 172 -9.64 -15.52 -6.16
N ALA A 173 -10.05 -14.46 -5.44
CA ALA A 173 -9.43 -14.04 -4.19
C ALA A 173 -10.17 -14.65 -2.98
N CYS A 174 -9.42 -15.16 -2.00
CA CYS A 174 -9.93 -15.69 -0.76
C CYS A 174 -9.27 -14.99 0.44
N PHE A 175 -10.08 -14.53 1.40
CA PHE A 175 -9.63 -13.80 2.58
C PHE A 175 -10.19 -14.45 3.85
N PRO A 176 -9.58 -15.53 4.33
CA PRO A 176 -10.12 -16.33 5.44
C PRO A 176 -10.26 -15.54 6.74
N LEU A 177 -9.45 -14.49 6.93
CA LEU A 177 -9.41 -13.73 8.17
C LEU A 177 -10.43 -12.59 8.28
N GLY A 178 -11.18 -12.30 7.23
CA GLY A 178 -12.10 -11.17 7.20
C GLY A 178 -13.22 -11.20 8.23
N GLN A 179 -13.55 -12.39 8.77
CA GLN A 179 -14.60 -12.60 9.78
C GLN A 179 -14.05 -12.63 11.22
N TYR A 180 -12.73 -12.59 11.40
CA TYR A 180 -12.09 -12.73 12.70
C TYR A 180 -11.44 -11.44 13.16
N THR A 181 -11.37 -11.24 14.47
CA THR A 181 -10.56 -10.20 15.09
C THR A 181 -9.11 -10.65 15.17
N LYS A 182 -8.20 -9.70 15.31
CA LYS A 182 -6.77 -10.00 15.46
C LYS A 182 -6.46 -10.83 16.71
N SER A 183 -7.21 -10.62 17.79
CA SER A 183 -7.08 -11.40 19.02
C SER A 183 -7.46 -12.86 18.80
N GLU A 184 -8.55 -13.13 18.10
CA GLU A 184 -8.95 -14.50 17.74
C GLU A 184 -7.92 -15.18 16.84
N VAL A 185 -7.40 -14.47 15.83
CA VAL A 185 -6.35 -15.00 14.95
C VAL A 185 -5.10 -15.38 15.74
N ARG A 186 -4.67 -14.56 16.73
CA ARG A 186 -3.54 -14.90 17.59
C ARG A 186 -3.84 -16.08 18.52
N ALA A 187 -5.07 -16.17 19.05
CA ALA A 187 -5.49 -17.29 19.88
C ALA A 187 -5.47 -18.62 19.10
N MET A 188 -6.01 -18.65 17.89
CA MET A 188 -5.95 -19.82 16.99
C MET A 188 -4.50 -20.21 16.68
N ALA A 189 -3.62 -19.25 16.36
CA ALA A 189 -2.22 -19.55 16.11
C ALA A 189 -1.52 -20.17 17.32
N ALA A 190 -1.84 -19.71 18.55
CA ALA A 190 -1.31 -20.27 19.78
C ALA A 190 -1.86 -21.68 20.05
N GLU A 191 -3.15 -21.90 19.86
CA GLU A 191 -3.80 -23.21 20.00
C GLU A 191 -3.18 -24.26 19.07
N TRP A 192 -2.88 -23.90 17.82
CA TRP A 192 -2.22 -24.78 16.84
C TRP A 192 -0.69 -24.86 17.03
N GLY A 193 -0.14 -24.30 18.12
CA GLY A 193 1.29 -24.39 18.42
C GLY A 193 2.20 -23.67 17.41
N MET A 194 1.69 -22.66 16.69
CA MET A 194 2.49 -21.91 15.74
C MET A 194 3.46 -20.95 16.44
N THR A 195 4.75 -21.05 16.14
CA THR A 195 5.80 -20.18 16.70
C THR A 195 5.59 -18.69 16.39
N VAL A 196 4.84 -18.39 15.34
CA VAL A 196 4.53 -17.02 14.88
C VAL A 196 3.42 -16.33 15.67
N ALA A 197 2.74 -17.00 16.61
CA ALA A 197 1.59 -16.47 17.36
C ALA A 197 1.91 -15.14 18.10
N THR A 198 3.14 -15.01 18.64
CA THR A 198 3.60 -13.83 19.37
C THR A 198 4.39 -12.83 18.52
N LYS A 199 4.62 -13.16 17.23
CA LYS A 199 5.42 -12.31 16.34
C LYS A 199 4.79 -10.92 16.18
N ALA A 200 5.64 -9.87 16.26
CA ALA A 200 5.21 -8.49 16.05
C ALA A 200 4.74 -8.25 14.61
N GLU A 201 3.77 -7.36 14.46
CA GLU A 201 3.29 -6.96 13.13
C GLU A 201 4.27 -6.02 12.44
N SER A 202 4.48 -6.23 11.15
CA SER A 202 5.19 -5.27 10.32
C SER A 202 4.23 -4.15 9.90
N GLN A 203 4.42 -2.93 10.42
CA GLN A 203 3.61 -1.75 10.10
C GLN A 203 4.31 -0.77 9.15
N GLU A 204 5.52 -1.09 8.69
CA GLU A 204 6.39 -0.23 7.92
C GLU A 204 6.43 -0.64 6.44
N ILE A 205 7.00 0.22 5.61
CA ILE A 205 7.25 -0.10 4.20
C ILE A 205 8.26 -1.25 4.15
N CYS A 206 7.84 -2.39 3.62
CA CYS A 206 8.56 -3.66 3.76
C CYS A 206 9.97 -3.66 3.16
N PHE A 207 10.25 -2.83 2.14
CA PHE A 207 11.54 -2.78 1.44
C PHE A 207 12.41 -1.58 1.82
N VAL A 208 11.94 -0.70 2.72
CA VAL A 208 12.72 0.43 3.23
C VAL A 208 13.42 0.02 4.52
N ALA A 209 14.75 0.03 4.49
CA ALA A 209 15.57 -0.33 5.65
C ALA A 209 15.32 0.65 6.81
N GLN A 210 15.27 0.14 8.05
CA GLN A 210 15.17 0.92 9.28
C GLN A 210 14.04 1.98 9.29
N ASN A 211 13.03 1.84 8.41
CA ASN A 211 11.98 2.84 8.18
C ASN A 211 12.51 4.23 7.74
N ASP A 212 13.74 4.27 7.21
CA ASP A 212 14.40 5.48 6.72
C ASP A 212 14.17 5.67 5.22
N TYR A 213 12.96 6.13 4.85
CA TYR A 213 12.64 6.39 3.44
C TYR A 213 13.53 7.49 2.82
N ARG A 214 14.05 8.44 3.62
CA ARG A 214 14.94 9.51 3.13
C ARG A 214 16.29 8.97 2.73
N GLY A 215 16.88 8.13 3.60
CA GLY A 215 18.10 7.42 3.29
C GLY A 215 17.93 6.50 2.08
N PHE A 216 16.79 5.79 1.99
CA PHE A 216 16.44 5.00 0.83
C PHE A 216 16.44 5.85 -0.47
N ILE A 217 15.76 7.00 -0.51
CA ILE A 217 15.72 7.88 -1.69
C ILE A 217 17.14 8.30 -2.12
N ASN A 218 18.01 8.60 -1.17
CA ASN A 218 19.40 8.96 -1.47
C ASN A 218 20.18 7.79 -2.06
N ARG A 219 20.21 6.66 -1.37
CA ARG A 219 20.98 5.47 -1.79
C ARG A 219 20.48 4.93 -3.14
N TYR A 220 19.15 4.80 -3.27
CA TYR A 220 18.55 4.30 -4.50
C TYR A 220 18.79 5.25 -5.67
N GLY A 221 18.63 6.56 -5.48
CA GLY A 221 18.92 7.57 -6.49
C GLY A 221 20.39 7.61 -6.91
N ALA A 222 21.32 7.43 -5.98
CA ALA A 222 22.75 7.35 -6.29
C ALA A 222 23.06 6.09 -7.11
N ALA A 223 22.54 4.92 -6.72
CA ALA A 223 22.72 3.66 -7.45
C ALA A 223 22.16 3.74 -8.89
N LEU A 224 21.04 4.41 -9.09
CA LEU A 224 20.49 4.64 -10.43
C LEU A 224 21.40 5.56 -11.26
N ALA A 225 21.97 6.62 -10.65
CA ALA A 225 22.84 7.56 -11.36
C ALA A 225 24.19 6.95 -11.77
N GLU A 226 24.70 5.97 -11.01
CA GLU A 226 25.92 5.22 -11.30
C GLU A 226 25.75 4.11 -12.35
N GLY A 227 24.51 3.87 -12.82
CA GLY A 227 24.22 2.78 -13.77
C GLY A 227 24.33 1.37 -13.16
N ASN A 228 24.46 1.26 -11.83
CA ASN A 228 24.57 0.00 -11.09
C ASN A 228 23.24 -0.76 -10.98
N SER A 229 22.15 -0.22 -11.52
CA SER A 229 20.87 -0.87 -11.60
C SER A 229 20.74 -1.55 -12.95
N SER A 230 20.70 -2.88 -12.98
CA SER A 230 20.58 -3.71 -14.18
C SER A 230 19.28 -3.51 -14.98
N SER A 231 18.39 -2.63 -14.52
CA SER A 231 17.22 -2.13 -15.23
C SER A 231 16.88 -0.75 -14.64
N GLY A 232 17.20 0.30 -15.38
CA GLY A 232 16.66 1.63 -15.12
C GLY A 232 15.13 1.62 -15.33
N PRO A 233 14.41 2.67 -14.87
CA PRO A 233 12.98 2.79 -15.13
C PRO A 233 12.73 2.57 -16.61
N THR A 234 11.77 1.69 -16.94
CA THR A 234 11.43 1.37 -18.33
C THR A 234 11.21 2.68 -19.10
N ALA A 235 11.80 2.82 -20.25
CA ALA A 235 11.84 4.05 -21.05
C ALA A 235 10.44 4.61 -21.39
N GLU A 236 9.38 3.85 -21.19
CA GLU A 236 7.98 4.28 -21.35
C GLU A 236 7.50 5.31 -20.30
N ALA A 237 8.21 5.45 -19.17
CA ALA A 237 7.84 6.41 -18.12
C ALA A 237 8.56 7.76 -18.23
N GLY A 238 9.49 7.98 -19.16
CA GLY A 238 10.20 9.25 -19.37
C GLY A 238 10.92 9.78 -18.11
N GLY A 239 11.23 8.92 -17.14
CA GLY A 239 11.74 9.31 -15.84
C GLY A 239 13.20 9.72 -15.91
N VAL A 240 13.46 11.03 -15.81
CA VAL A 240 14.80 11.56 -15.60
C VAL A 240 15.21 11.17 -14.16
N ILE A 241 16.33 10.45 -14.02
CA ILE A 241 16.97 10.17 -12.74
C ILE A 241 17.46 11.52 -12.20
N THR A 242 16.75 12.08 -11.24
CA THR A 242 17.11 13.35 -10.60
C THR A 242 17.29 13.12 -9.10
N LEU A 243 18.52 13.30 -8.63
CA LEU A 243 18.76 13.40 -7.19
C LEU A 243 18.00 14.61 -6.61
N PRO A 244 17.46 14.50 -5.39
CA PRO A 244 16.75 15.59 -4.76
C PRO A 244 17.65 16.84 -4.65
N LYS A 245 17.21 17.97 -5.23
CA LYS A 245 17.96 19.24 -5.23
C LYS A 245 17.37 20.20 -4.19
N PRO A 246 18.22 20.94 -3.43
CA PRO A 246 17.75 21.99 -2.54
C PRO A 246 17.03 23.12 -3.28
N GLY A 247 15.98 23.67 -2.66
CA GLY A 247 15.20 24.77 -3.22
C GLY A 247 14.64 25.69 -2.13
N PRO A 248 13.91 26.75 -2.50
CA PRO A 248 13.33 27.70 -1.55
C PRO A 248 12.13 27.15 -0.80
N ILE A 249 11.94 27.63 0.42
CA ILE A 249 10.73 27.48 1.20
C ILE A 249 10.05 28.85 1.32
N TYR A 250 8.82 28.95 0.82
CA TYR A 250 8.01 30.17 0.86
C TYR A 250 6.91 30.09 1.93
N ASN A 251 6.54 31.24 2.49
CA ASN A 251 5.24 31.35 3.15
C ASN A 251 4.11 31.54 2.10
N GLN A 252 2.86 31.67 2.59
CA GLN A 252 1.70 31.89 1.72
C GLN A 252 1.73 33.22 0.94
N ASP A 253 2.45 34.23 1.43
CA ASP A 253 2.62 35.55 0.80
C ASP A 253 3.79 35.57 -0.21
N GLY A 254 4.45 34.43 -0.45
CA GLY A 254 5.58 34.32 -1.37
C GLY A 254 6.93 34.80 -0.80
N LYS A 255 7.03 35.09 0.50
CA LYS A 255 8.29 35.43 1.16
C LYS A 255 9.13 34.19 1.39
N VAL A 256 10.42 34.22 1.05
CA VAL A 256 11.36 33.14 1.34
C VAL A 256 11.62 33.07 2.85
N LEU A 257 11.42 31.91 3.45
CA LEU A 257 11.69 31.61 4.86
C LEU A 257 12.96 30.79 5.07
N GLY A 258 13.40 30.04 4.05
CA GLY A 258 14.58 29.18 4.13
C GLY A 258 14.76 28.34 2.88
N ARG A 259 15.50 27.23 3.02
CA ARG A 259 15.75 26.29 1.92
C ARG A 259 15.47 24.85 2.37
N HIS A 260 14.80 24.07 1.53
CA HIS A 260 14.63 22.64 1.72
C HIS A 260 15.82 21.86 1.13
N ARG A 261 15.99 20.61 1.58
CA ARG A 261 17.10 19.72 1.14
C ARG A 261 16.80 18.94 -0.14
N GLY A 262 15.55 18.96 -0.58
CA GLY A 262 15.02 18.25 -1.75
C GLY A 262 13.56 17.89 -1.52
N LEU A 263 12.70 18.04 -2.55
CA LEU A 263 11.23 17.86 -2.41
C LEU A 263 10.85 16.44 -1.92
N ALA A 264 11.60 15.42 -2.34
CA ALA A 264 11.35 14.03 -1.97
C ALA A 264 11.40 13.73 -0.46
N TYR A 265 11.93 14.66 0.36
CA TYR A 265 12.01 14.49 1.81
C TYR A 265 10.83 15.09 2.56
N TYR A 266 9.85 15.62 1.83
CA TYR A 266 8.72 16.33 2.42
C TYR A 266 7.39 15.74 1.95
N THR A 267 6.39 15.87 2.82
CA THR A 267 5.01 15.43 2.56
C THR A 267 4.06 16.52 3.03
N ILE A 268 2.93 16.69 2.34
CA ILE A 268 1.87 17.63 2.75
C ILE A 268 1.45 17.35 4.20
N GLY A 269 1.36 18.42 5.00
CA GLY A 269 1.05 18.36 6.43
C GLY A 269 2.25 18.10 7.34
N GLN A 270 3.45 17.86 6.80
CA GLN A 270 4.66 17.66 7.60
C GLN A 270 5.02 18.94 8.36
N ARG A 271 5.27 18.79 9.69
CA ARG A 271 5.69 19.88 10.58
C ARG A 271 7.16 19.79 10.93
N LYS A 272 7.68 18.59 11.19
CA LYS A 272 9.06 18.37 11.65
C LYS A 272 10.05 18.33 10.48
N GLY A 273 11.31 18.81 10.73
CA GLY A 273 12.40 18.73 9.75
C GLY A 273 12.28 19.78 8.63
N LEU A 274 11.60 20.91 8.88
CA LEU A 274 11.60 22.07 8.00
C LEU A 274 12.82 22.97 8.23
N ASP A 275 13.48 22.85 9.39
CA ASP A 275 14.65 23.63 9.80
C ASP A 275 14.40 25.16 9.72
N LEU A 276 13.17 25.57 10.04
CA LEU A 276 12.71 26.97 10.06
C LEU A 276 12.46 27.45 11.48
N THR A 277 12.86 28.70 11.75
CA THR A 277 12.50 29.40 12.97
C THR A 277 11.23 30.21 12.73
N SER A 278 10.17 29.93 13.47
CA SER A 278 8.89 30.63 13.37
C SER A 278 8.23 30.70 14.74
N PRO A 279 7.51 31.79 15.09
CA PRO A 279 6.74 31.91 16.33
C PRO A 279 5.57 30.92 16.38
N GLU A 280 5.02 30.52 15.23
CA GLU A 280 3.94 29.55 15.10
C GLU A 280 4.40 28.30 14.38
N PRO A 281 3.80 27.12 14.69
CA PRO A 281 4.11 25.89 13.97
C PRO A 281 3.74 25.99 12.48
N LEU A 282 4.73 25.77 11.62
CA LEU A 282 4.55 25.72 10.17
C LEU A 282 4.40 24.28 9.69
N HIS A 283 3.57 24.11 8.66
CA HIS A 283 3.30 22.83 8.00
C HIS A 283 3.54 22.98 6.50
N VAL A 284 3.97 21.93 5.83
CA VAL A 284 4.04 21.89 4.37
C VAL A 284 2.62 21.94 3.81
N LEU A 285 2.27 23.02 3.11
CA LEU A 285 0.97 23.22 2.47
C LEU A 285 0.98 22.75 1.02
N LYS A 286 2.06 22.99 0.29
CA LYS A 286 2.23 22.64 -1.12
C LYS A 286 3.67 22.24 -1.41
N ILE A 287 3.82 21.22 -2.24
CA ILE A 287 5.06 20.82 -2.87
C ILE A 287 4.95 21.21 -4.34
N ASP A 288 5.76 22.17 -4.78
CA ASP A 288 5.78 22.66 -6.15
C ASP A 288 6.98 22.06 -6.89
N ALA A 289 6.76 20.97 -7.61
CA ALA A 289 7.80 20.28 -8.34
C ALA A 289 8.33 21.09 -9.53
N GLN A 290 7.52 21.97 -10.15
CA GLN A 290 7.93 22.78 -11.29
C GLN A 290 8.92 23.88 -10.88
N GLN A 291 8.67 24.49 -9.73
CA GLN A 291 9.54 25.54 -9.18
C GLN A 291 10.61 25.01 -8.23
N ASN A 292 10.64 23.70 -7.98
CA ASN A 292 11.47 23.07 -6.95
C ASN A 292 11.33 23.80 -5.59
N ALA A 293 10.10 24.02 -5.13
CA ALA A 293 9.80 24.85 -3.97
C ALA A 293 8.80 24.19 -3.02
N LEU A 294 8.88 24.57 -1.74
CA LEU A 294 7.85 24.27 -0.74
C LEU A 294 7.10 25.55 -0.38
N VAL A 295 5.79 25.43 -0.17
CA VAL A 295 4.99 26.46 0.49
C VAL A 295 4.60 25.95 1.87
N VAL A 296 4.84 26.75 2.90
CA VAL A 296 4.52 26.42 4.28
C VAL A 296 3.57 27.45 4.91
N GLY A 297 2.80 27.03 5.89
CA GLY A 297 1.88 27.91 6.62
C GLY A 297 1.25 27.23 7.84
N PRO A 298 0.28 27.88 8.48
CA PRO A 298 -0.41 27.37 9.66
C PRO A 298 -1.26 26.12 9.33
N ALA A 299 -1.51 25.30 10.35
CA ALA A 299 -2.25 24.04 10.20
C ALA A 299 -3.66 24.21 9.59
N LEU A 300 -4.34 25.33 9.85
CA LEU A 300 -5.65 25.65 9.30
C LEU A 300 -5.64 25.73 7.76
N ALA A 301 -4.54 26.18 7.17
CA ALA A 301 -4.39 26.28 5.72
C ALA A 301 -4.28 24.91 5.02
N LEU A 302 -4.19 23.82 5.76
CA LEU A 302 -4.25 22.44 5.23
C LEU A 302 -5.68 21.95 5.00
N GLU A 303 -6.69 22.67 5.47
CA GLU A 303 -8.09 22.26 5.33
C GLU A 303 -8.57 22.47 3.90
N GLN A 304 -9.11 21.42 3.31
CA GLN A 304 -9.68 21.43 1.96
C GLN A 304 -11.09 20.83 2.01
N ALA A 305 -12.04 21.48 1.35
CA ALA A 305 -13.41 21.00 1.21
C ALA A 305 -13.62 20.17 -0.07
N SER A 306 -12.69 20.23 -1.01
CA SER A 306 -12.79 19.47 -2.25
C SER A 306 -11.41 19.13 -2.83
N PHE A 307 -11.33 18.04 -3.60
CA PHE A 307 -10.14 17.60 -4.30
C PHE A 307 -10.49 16.71 -5.48
N THR A 308 -9.53 16.51 -6.39
CA THR A 308 -9.69 15.61 -7.54
C THR A 308 -8.98 14.28 -7.25
N VAL A 309 -9.61 13.20 -7.73
CA VAL A 309 -9.04 11.85 -7.71
C VAL A 309 -8.93 11.35 -9.15
N GLY A 310 -7.74 10.92 -9.53
CA GLY A 310 -7.48 10.30 -10.82
C GLY A 310 -7.30 8.79 -10.73
N LYS A 311 -7.16 8.14 -11.89
CA LYS A 311 -6.99 6.68 -12.00
C LYS A 311 -8.08 5.92 -11.24
N MET A 312 -9.32 6.43 -11.26
CA MET A 312 -10.45 5.82 -10.58
C MET A 312 -10.64 4.37 -11.00
N HIS A 313 -10.81 3.51 -10.00
CA HIS A 313 -11.14 2.11 -10.15
C HIS A 313 -12.44 1.83 -9.38
N TYR A 314 -13.46 1.32 -10.08
CA TYR A 314 -14.73 0.92 -9.51
C TYR A 314 -14.74 -0.59 -9.30
N VAL A 315 -14.97 -1.04 -8.06
CA VAL A 315 -14.91 -2.46 -7.70
C VAL A 315 -15.95 -3.28 -8.47
N SER A 316 -17.14 -2.72 -8.70
CA SER A 316 -18.19 -3.33 -9.52
C SER A 316 -17.82 -3.49 -11.00
N GLY A 317 -16.77 -2.77 -11.47
CA GLY A 317 -16.42 -2.67 -12.89
C GLY A 317 -17.29 -1.67 -13.68
N GLU A 318 -18.32 -1.08 -13.09
CA GLU A 318 -19.20 -0.10 -13.71
C GLU A 318 -18.85 1.32 -13.27
N ILE A 319 -18.74 2.23 -14.24
CA ILE A 319 -18.47 3.66 -13.99
C ILE A 319 -19.81 4.37 -13.85
N PRO A 320 -20.13 4.97 -12.69
CA PRO A 320 -21.33 5.77 -12.52
C PRO A 320 -21.33 6.97 -13.48
N THR A 321 -22.49 7.31 -14.01
CA THR A 321 -22.69 8.51 -14.85
C THR A 321 -23.16 9.71 -14.04
N GLU A 322 -23.79 9.46 -12.90
CA GLU A 322 -24.36 10.47 -12.01
C GLU A 322 -23.51 10.61 -10.73
N PRO A 323 -23.52 11.79 -10.10
CA PRO A 323 -22.92 11.96 -8.77
C PRO A 323 -23.56 11.02 -7.74
N PHE A 324 -22.75 10.53 -6.81
CA PHE A 324 -23.18 9.63 -5.74
C PHE A 324 -22.55 10.00 -4.39
N GLU A 325 -23.25 9.69 -3.31
CA GLU A 325 -22.75 9.87 -1.95
C GLU A 325 -21.91 8.68 -1.51
N ALA A 326 -20.82 8.96 -0.78
CA ALA A 326 -19.96 7.94 -0.20
C ALA A 326 -19.21 8.48 1.01
N ALA A 327 -18.74 7.59 1.89
CA ALA A 327 -17.76 7.95 2.90
C ALA A 327 -16.35 7.79 2.30
N VAL A 328 -15.52 8.84 2.32
CA VAL A 328 -14.18 8.81 1.75
C VAL A 328 -13.09 8.72 2.81
N ARG A 329 -12.12 7.84 2.60
CA ARG A 329 -10.89 7.72 3.38
C ARG A 329 -9.71 8.15 2.49
N VAL A 330 -9.03 9.24 2.84
CA VAL A 330 -7.94 9.85 2.04
C VAL A 330 -6.54 9.33 2.39
N ARG A 331 -6.42 8.44 3.37
CA ARG A 331 -5.21 7.69 3.75
C ARG A 331 -5.56 6.54 4.69
N TYR A 332 -4.70 5.56 4.80
CA TYR A 332 -4.98 4.29 5.50
C TYR A 332 -5.55 4.45 6.92
N LYS A 333 -5.02 5.38 7.73
CA LYS A 333 -5.47 5.62 9.13
C LYS A 333 -6.35 6.88 9.28
N ALA A 334 -6.83 7.49 8.18
CA ALA A 334 -7.71 8.66 8.30
C ALA A 334 -9.11 8.26 8.73
N ILE A 335 -9.75 9.15 9.48
CA ILE A 335 -11.19 9.08 9.74
C ILE A 335 -11.91 9.39 8.44
N GLU A 336 -12.95 8.65 8.15
CA GLU A 336 -13.78 8.84 6.98
C GLU A 336 -14.62 10.09 7.09
N GLN A 337 -14.85 10.71 5.92
CA GLN A 337 -15.72 11.88 5.80
C GLN A 337 -16.81 11.61 4.76
N PRO A 338 -18.06 11.99 5.03
CA PRO A 338 -19.10 12.01 4.01
C PRO A 338 -18.70 12.93 2.85
N ALA A 339 -18.92 12.46 1.62
CA ALA A 339 -18.57 13.20 0.42
C ALA A 339 -19.55 12.94 -0.71
N LEU A 340 -19.73 13.93 -1.58
CA LEU A 340 -20.33 13.79 -2.88
C LEU A 340 -19.23 13.53 -3.91
N VAL A 341 -19.34 12.44 -4.64
CA VAL A 341 -18.39 12.01 -5.68
C VAL A 341 -19.02 12.27 -7.03
N THR A 342 -18.47 13.19 -7.81
CA THR A 342 -18.91 13.53 -9.15
C THR A 342 -17.95 12.92 -10.17
N PRO A 343 -18.37 11.92 -10.95
CA PRO A 343 -17.54 11.34 -12.01
C PRO A 343 -17.15 12.40 -13.04
N LEU A 344 -15.91 12.32 -13.53
CA LEU A 344 -15.36 13.16 -14.58
C LEU A 344 -14.80 12.27 -15.71
N GLU A 345 -14.53 12.86 -16.87
CA GLU A 345 -13.87 12.17 -17.97
C GLU A 345 -12.47 11.68 -17.58
N GLY A 346 -11.96 10.64 -18.30
CA GLY A 346 -10.61 10.13 -18.13
C GLY A 346 -10.38 9.34 -16.83
N LYS A 347 -11.41 8.66 -16.31
CA LYS A 347 -11.33 7.93 -15.01
C LYS A 347 -10.91 8.83 -13.85
N ARG A 348 -11.49 10.01 -13.78
CA ARG A 348 -11.33 11.00 -12.71
C ARG A 348 -12.65 11.21 -11.99
N ALA A 349 -12.57 11.78 -10.80
CA ALA A 349 -13.73 12.23 -10.04
C ALA A 349 -13.41 13.50 -9.25
N GLN A 350 -14.35 14.42 -9.17
CA GLN A 350 -14.35 15.51 -8.20
C GLN A 350 -14.97 15.02 -6.91
N VAL A 351 -14.31 15.25 -5.80
CA VAL A 351 -14.78 14.90 -4.46
C VAL A 351 -15.08 16.17 -3.69
N THR A 352 -16.30 16.32 -3.21
CA THR A 352 -16.72 17.43 -2.35
C THR A 352 -17.05 16.87 -0.97
N LEU A 353 -16.29 17.27 0.04
CA LEU A 353 -16.45 16.81 1.43
C LEU A 353 -17.55 17.59 2.13
N LEU A 354 -18.33 16.93 3.00
CA LEU A 354 -19.31 17.61 3.84
C LEU A 354 -18.61 18.52 4.87
N HIS A 355 -17.47 18.09 5.39
CA HIS A 355 -16.63 18.87 6.30
C HIS A 355 -15.20 18.92 5.78
N PRO A 356 -14.52 20.09 5.80
CA PRO A 356 -13.15 20.21 5.35
C PRO A 356 -12.22 19.22 6.10
N GLN A 357 -11.28 18.64 5.38
CA GLN A 357 -10.30 17.69 5.92
C GLN A 357 -8.88 18.21 5.69
N ARG A 358 -8.00 17.96 6.68
CA ARG A 358 -6.59 18.37 6.61
C ARG A 358 -5.74 17.37 5.84
N ALA A 359 -4.70 17.89 5.21
CA ALA A 359 -3.60 17.12 4.64
C ALA A 359 -4.08 16.08 3.61
N ILE A 360 -4.96 16.48 2.72
CA ILE A 360 -5.27 15.75 1.50
C ILE A 360 -4.01 15.78 0.64
N THR A 361 -3.42 14.60 0.39
CA THR A 361 -2.05 14.50 -0.09
C THR A 361 -2.00 13.86 -1.47
N PRO A 362 -1.49 14.55 -2.51
CA PRO A 362 -1.29 13.99 -3.84
C PRO A 362 -0.43 12.72 -3.82
N GLY A 363 -0.86 11.70 -4.58
CA GLY A 363 -0.22 10.38 -4.62
C GLY A 363 -0.77 9.36 -3.62
N GLN A 364 -1.47 9.82 -2.57
CA GLN A 364 -2.18 8.91 -1.66
C GLN A 364 -3.48 8.39 -2.31
N GLY A 365 -3.95 7.23 -1.84
CA GLY A 365 -5.24 6.71 -2.24
C GLY A 365 -6.40 7.50 -1.63
N ALA A 366 -7.48 7.66 -2.39
CA ALA A 366 -8.80 7.97 -1.86
C ALA A 366 -9.68 6.77 -2.10
N VAL A 367 -10.30 6.22 -1.04
CA VAL A 367 -11.14 5.03 -1.12
C VAL A 367 -12.53 5.36 -0.60
N PHE A 368 -13.54 4.98 -1.37
CA PHE A 368 -14.92 5.35 -1.16
C PHE A 368 -15.73 4.15 -0.71
N TYR A 369 -16.45 4.34 0.37
CA TYR A 369 -17.25 3.31 1.04
C TYR A 369 -18.72 3.67 1.02
N GLY A 370 -19.57 2.65 0.86
CA GLY A 370 -21.02 2.78 0.83
C GLY A 370 -21.70 1.45 1.14
N GLY A 371 -22.86 1.22 0.52
CA GLY A 371 -23.73 0.09 0.82
C GLY A 371 -24.54 0.31 2.09
N ASP A 372 -25.46 -0.62 2.40
CA ASP A 372 -26.45 -0.49 3.47
C ASP A 372 -25.85 -0.20 4.86
N ASN A 373 -24.66 -0.75 5.13
CA ASN A 373 -23.96 -0.59 6.42
C ASN A 373 -22.66 0.24 6.32
N GLY A 374 -22.39 0.89 5.17
CA GLY A 374 -21.16 1.64 4.94
C GLY A 374 -19.88 0.79 4.95
N ASP A 375 -20.00 -0.52 4.73
CA ASP A 375 -18.87 -1.46 4.78
C ASP A 375 -18.41 -1.97 3.41
N GLU A 376 -19.10 -1.61 2.34
CA GLU A 376 -18.74 -1.94 0.97
C GLU A 376 -17.75 -0.93 0.40
N VAL A 377 -16.71 -1.41 -0.27
CA VAL A 377 -15.79 -0.59 -1.06
C VAL A 377 -16.38 -0.39 -2.44
N LEU A 378 -16.79 0.84 -2.75
CA LEU A 378 -17.39 1.18 -4.04
C LEU A 378 -16.33 1.40 -5.11
N CYS A 379 -15.36 2.22 -4.81
CA CYS A 379 -14.28 2.60 -5.72
C CYS A 379 -13.10 3.21 -4.96
N GLY A 380 -12.04 3.54 -5.69
CA GLY A 380 -10.92 4.33 -5.19
C GLY A 380 -10.03 4.80 -6.33
N GLY A 381 -9.09 5.68 -6.02
CA GLY A 381 -8.15 6.24 -6.98
C GLY A 381 -6.99 6.95 -6.28
N LEU A 382 -6.19 7.70 -7.03
CA LEU A 382 -5.08 8.48 -6.50
C LEU A 382 -5.46 9.97 -6.43
N ILE A 383 -5.22 10.61 -5.30
CA ILE A 383 -5.37 12.05 -5.11
C ILE A 383 -4.42 12.79 -6.04
N GLU A 384 -4.94 13.76 -6.80
CA GLU A 384 -4.19 14.61 -7.74
C GLU A 384 -3.70 15.91 -7.11
#